data_a941d250785bb570d51f69c1af8a0077
#
_entry.id   a941d250785bb570d51f69c1af8a0077
#
_cell.length_a   1.000
_cell.length_b   1.000
_cell.length_c   1.000
_cell.angle_alpha   90.00
_cell.angle_beta   90.00
_cell.angle_gamma   90.00
#
_symmetry.space_group_name_H-M   'P 1'
#
loop_
_entity.id
_entity.type
_entity.pdbx_description
1 polymer ?
#
loop_
_entity_poly.entity_id
_entity_poly.type
_entity_poly.pdbx_seq_one_letter_code
_entity_poly.pdbx_strand_id
1 'polypeptide(L)'
;MIVSAQCDLRYATLEELEVQSAAAAVDWLSTDELDLWRKFRSDVRRDTFLAGRILAKRLLRAQHCTAALARPSQITIRSDASSSGVRPRIMLDGHRLAYSLSISHTCDAVLVGGTNRFGVSLGVDLVRMRTLGAAFERSWLTETESAFLRQNEDDMTVADIWAMKEAVFKAVHRGESFAPRSVEILLEPEGTTVHYHGRNLRDRCRLRVWRLGGEVAAVATYQRLGARPRPHNNKRSVSSAILTP
;
A
#
# COMPACT_ATOMS: atom_id res chain seq x y z
N MET A 1 -6.14 -0.36 -15.47
CA MET A 1 -5.65 -1.39 -14.51
C MET A 1 -4.21 -1.71 -14.88
N ILE A 2 -3.25 -1.38 -14.02
CA ILE A 2 -1.82 -1.67 -14.25
C ILE A 2 -1.54 -3.00 -13.54
N VAL A 3 -1.32 -4.05 -14.31
CA VAL A 3 -1.01 -5.39 -13.76
C VAL A 3 0.51 -5.57 -13.78
N SER A 4 1.12 -5.56 -12.60
CA SER A 4 2.47 -6.11 -12.42
C SER A 4 2.32 -7.60 -12.13
N ALA A 5 3.18 -8.45 -12.68
CA ALA A 5 3.12 -9.90 -12.45
C ALA A 5 3.14 -10.33 -10.96
N GLN A 6 3.34 -9.40 -10.04
CA GLN A 6 3.45 -9.66 -8.60
C GLN A 6 2.38 -8.98 -7.73
N CYS A 7 1.66 -7.98 -8.22
CA CYS A 7 0.64 -7.25 -7.47
C CYS A 7 -0.37 -6.58 -8.38
N ASP A 8 -1.55 -6.32 -7.84
CA ASP A 8 -2.61 -5.55 -8.48
C ASP A 8 -2.64 -4.15 -7.91
N LEU A 9 -2.87 -3.17 -8.78
CA LEU A 9 -2.92 -1.75 -8.45
C LEU A 9 -4.25 -1.14 -8.89
N ARG A 10 -4.77 -0.24 -8.08
CA ARG A 10 -5.92 0.61 -8.39
C ARG A 10 -5.61 2.05 -8.03
N TYR A 11 -5.91 2.94 -8.95
CA TYR A 11 -5.90 4.38 -8.76
C TYR A 11 -7.29 4.92 -9.04
N ALA A 12 -7.72 5.91 -8.26
CA ALA A 12 -8.94 6.66 -8.51
C ALA A 12 -8.84 8.05 -7.87
N THR A 13 -9.49 9.03 -8.47
CA THR A 13 -9.72 10.33 -7.83
C THR A 13 -10.84 10.23 -6.78
N LEU A 14 -10.90 11.18 -5.87
CA LEU A 14 -11.98 11.25 -4.88
C LEU A 14 -13.33 11.49 -5.57
N GLU A 15 -13.34 12.23 -6.66
CA GLU A 15 -14.54 12.48 -7.48
C GLU A 15 -15.09 11.19 -8.08
N GLU A 16 -14.24 10.35 -8.69
CA GLU A 16 -14.63 9.05 -9.26
C GLU A 16 -15.16 8.07 -8.21
N LEU A 17 -14.84 8.28 -6.94
CA LEU A 17 -15.28 7.42 -5.83
C LEU A 17 -16.54 7.94 -5.13
N GLU A 18 -17.02 9.14 -5.46
CA GLU A 18 -18.23 9.76 -4.91
C GLU A 18 -18.26 9.79 -3.37
N VAL A 19 -17.12 10.10 -2.75
CA VAL A 19 -16.92 9.96 -1.29
C VAL A 19 -17.62 11.01 -0.43
N GLN A 20 -18.26 12.01 -1.03
CA GLN A 20 -18.86 13.15 -0.32
C GLN A 20 -20.18 12.82 0.39
N SER A 21 -20.61 11.56 0.38
CA SER A 21 -21.88 11.12 0.94
C SER A 21 -21.70 10.32 2.24
N ALA A 22 -22.39 10.73 3.30
CA ALA A 22 -22.46 9.95 4.53
C ALA A 22 -23.05 8.54 4.30
N ALA A 23 -23.94 8.38 3.31
CA ALA A 23 -24.51 7.09 2.91
C ALA A 23 -23.40 6.15 2.38
N ALA A 24 -22.49 6.66 1.55
CA ALA A 24 -21.36 5.87 1.06
C ALA A 24 -20.48 5.37 2.22
N ALA A 25 -20.28 6.16 3.28
CA ALA A 25 -19.53 5.72 4.45
C ALA A 25 -20.19 4.52 5.15
N VAL A 26 -21.51 4.52 5.30
CA VAL A 26 -22.28 3.42 5.93
C VAL A 26 -22.20 2.14 5.09
N ASP A 27 -22.29 2.26 3.77
CA ASP A 27 -22.28 1.10 2.88
C ASP A 27 -20.87 0.44 2.79
N TRP A 28 -19.83 1.25 2.86
CA TRP A 28 -18.47 0.77 2.64
C TRP A 28 -17.66 0.50 3.91
N LEU A 29 -17.89 1.23 4.99
CA LEU A 29 -17.09 1.09 6.21
C LEU A 29 -17.66 0.02 7.14
N SER A 30 -16.78 -0.76 7.77
CA SER A 30 -17.17 -1.59 8.91
C SER A 30 -17.46 -0.70 10.13
N THR A 31 -18.07 -1.24 11.17
CA THR A 31 -18.37 -0.50 12.40
C THR A 31 -17.12 0.19 12.97
N ASP A 32 -16.01 -0.56 13.11
CA ASP A 32 -14.74 -0.02 13.62
C ASP A 32 -14.20 1.13 12.74
N GLU A 33 -14.30 0.99 11.43
CA GLU A 33 -13.84 2.00 10.47
C GLU A 33 -14.76 3.23 10.47
N LEU A 34 -16.07 3.04 10.63
CA LEU A 34 -17.05 4.12 10.69
C LEU A 34 -16.85 4.96 11.95
N ASP A 35 -16.59 4.31 13.09
CA ASP A 35 -16.29 4.99 14.35
C ASP A 35 -14.99 5.79 14.28
N LEU A 36 -13.97 5.27 13.57
CA LEU A 36 -12.74 6.00 13.32
C LEU A 36 -12.96 7.18 12.36
N TRP A 37 -13.71 6.98 11.29
CA TRP A 37 -14.05 8.00 10.30
C TRP A 37 -14.78 9.20 10.93
N ARG A 38 -15.73 8.94 11.82
CA ARG A 38 -16.47 9.98 12.57
C ARG A 38 -15.59 10.84 13.47
N LYS A 39 -14.46 10.31 13.93
CA LYS A 39 -13.50 11.04 14.80
C LYS A 39 -12.63 12.03 14.04
N PHE A 40 -12.51 11.92 12.72
CA PHE A 40 -11.71 12.86 11.95
C PHE A 40 -12.40 14.23 11.90
N ARG A 41 -11.65 15.28 12.24
CA ARG A 41 -12.13 16.67 12.23
C ARG A 41 -12.06 17.31 10.84
N SER A 42 -11.11 16.88 10.01
CA SER A 42 -10.88 17.40 8.66
C SER A 42 -11.70 16.62 7.65
N ASP A 43 -12.44 17.32 6.80
CA ASP A 43 -13.21 16.72 5.69
C ASP A 43 -12.28 16.02 4.71
N VAL A 44 -11.16 16.65 4.34
CA VAL A 44 -10.14 16.04 3.47
C VAL A 44 -9.67 14.70 4.03
N ARG A 45 -9.47 14.61 5.35
CA ARG A 45 -9.05 13.36 5.98
C ARG A 45 -10.17 12.31 6.02
N ARG A 46 -11.42 12.75 6.19
CA ARG A 46 -12.60 11.85 6.09
C ARG A 46 -12.73 11.29 4.68
N ASP A 47 -12.64 12.15 3.69
CA ASP A 47 -12.81 11.79 2.29
C ASP A 47 -11.69 10.87 1.80
N THR A 48 -10.44 11.21 2.08
CA THR A 48 -9.28 10.37 1.70
C THR A 48 -9.27 9.02 2.43
N PHE A 49 -9.71 8.98 3.70
CA PHE A 49 -9.86 7.73 4.43
C PHE A 49 -10.95 6.86 3.79
N LEU A 50 -12.13 7.41 3.52
CA LEU A 50 -13.24 6.69 2.89
C LEU A 50 -12.85 6.19 1.49
N ALA A 51 -12.25 7.06 0.67
CA ALA A 51 -11.74 6.70 -0.65
C ALA A 51 -10.75 5.53 -0.60
N GLY A 52 -9.80 5.59 0.32
CA GLY A 52 -8.82 4.52 0.53
C GLY A 52 -9.49 3.18 0.89
N ARG A 53 -10.54 3.21 1.72
CA ARG A 53 -11.29 2.02 2.11
C ARG A 53 -12.14 1.47 0.97
N ILE A 54 -12.84 2.33 0.23
CA ILE A 54 -13.61 1.94 -0.96
C ILE A 54 -12.71 1.24 -1.97
N LEU A 55 -11.62 1.89 -2.35
CA LEU A 55 -10.74 1.38 -3.40
C LEU A 55 -10.04 0.09 -2.98
N ALA A 56 -9.59 -0.01 -1.71
CA ALA A 56 -8.97 -1.21 -1.17
C ALA A 56 -9.95 -2.40 -1.11
N LYS A 57 -11.20 -2.16 -0.71
CA LYS A 57 -12.24 -3.21 -0.67
C LYS A 57 -12.68 -3.62 -2.08
N ARG A 58 -12.75 -2.69 -3.03
CA ARG A 58 -12.98 -3.01 -4.45
C ARG A 58 -11.84 -3.90 -5.01
N LEU A 59 -10.59 -3.56 -4.71
CA LEU A 59 -9.43 -4.38 -5.12
C LEU A 59 -9.48 -5.76 -4.49
N LEU A 60 -9.67 -5.85 -3.18
CA LEU A 60 -9.71 -7.09 -2.43
C LEU A 60 -10.82 -8.03 -2.93
N ARG A 61 -12.04 -7.50 -3.13
CA ARG A 61 -13.18 -8.29 -3.63
C ARG A 61 -12.97 -8.81 -5.05
N ALA A 62 -12.20 -8.10 -5.87
CA ALA A 62 -11.86 -8.56 -7.21
C ALA A 62 -10.79 -9.67 -7.23
N GLN A 63 -9.97 -9.79 -6.17
CA GLN A 63 -8.79 -10.64 -6.14
C GLN A 63 -8.88 -11.81 -5.15
N HIS A 64 -9.83 -11.77 -4.21
CA HIS A 64 -9.93 -12.78 -3.16
C HIS A 64 -11.33 -13.38 -3.13
N CYS A 65 -11.43 -14.67 -3.43
CA CYS A 65 -12.71 -15.37 -3.61
C CYS A 65 -13.67 -15.24 -2.40
N THR A 66 -13.15 -15.37 -1.18
CA THR A 66 -13.96 -15.22 0.04
C THR A 66 -14.46 -13.79 0.21
N ALA A 67 -13.61 -12.78 -0.07
CA ALA A 67 -13.98 -11.39 0.03
C ALA A 67 -14.96 -10.95 -1.07
N ALA A 68 -14.96 -11.62 -2.22
CA ALA A 68 -15.88 -11.32 -3.33
C ALA A 68 -17.36 -11.46 -2.92
N LEU A 69 -17.66 -12.42 -2.04
CA LEU A 69 -19.01 -12.71 -1.55
C LEU A 69 -19.44 -11.83 -0.36
N ALA A 70 -18.49 -11.20 0.31
CA ALA A 70 -18.77 -10.38 1.49
C ALA A 70 -19.32 -9.00 1.10
N ARG A 71 -20.18 -8.43 1.95
CA ARG A 71 -20.51 -7.00 1.87
C ARG A 71 -19.26 -6.18 2.24
N PRO A 72 -19.05 -5.01 1.63
CA PRO A 72 -17.89 -4.17 1.97
C PRO A 72 -17.78 -3.84 3.46
N SER A 73 -18.92 -3.62 4.15
CA SER A 73 -18.96 -3.35 5.58
C SER A 73 -18.57 -4.53 6.49
N GLN A 74 -18.54 -5.76 5.98
CA GLN A 74 -18.04 -6.94 6.71
C GLN A 74 -16.50 -7.06 6.67
N ILE A 75 -15.87 -6.33 5.75
CA ILE A 75 -14.42 -6.31 5.61
C ILE A 75 -13.89 -5.14 6.44
N THR A 76 -13.04 -5.40 7.42
CA THR A 76 -12.37 -4.35 8.21
C THR A 76 -10.90 -4.26 7.82
N ILE A 77 -10.44 -3.07 7.46
CA ILE A 77 -9.02 -2.79 7.23
C ILE A 77 -8.49 -2.03 8.44
N ARG A 78 -7.78 -2.74 9.33
CA ARG A 78 -7.16 -2.16 10.53
C ARG A 78 -5.78 -1.63 10.20
N SER A 79 -5.53 -0.39 10.58
CA SER A 79 -4.19 0.18 10.64
C SER A 79 -3.87 0.28 12.13
N ASP A 80 -2.99 -0.57 12.65
CA ASP A 80 -2.60 -0.47 14.06
C ASP A 80 -1.92 0.87 14.28
N ALA A 81 -2.44 1.65 15.20
CA ALA A 81 -2.03 3.03 15.48
C ALA A 81 -0.69 3.14 16.25
N SER A 82 0.15 2.11 16.24
CA SER A 82 1.50 2.23 16.80
C SER A 82 2.36 3.05 15.83
N SER A 83 2.70 4.21 16.24
CA SER A 83 3.68 5.25 15.85
C SER A 83 4.59 5.07 14.62
N SER A 84 4.64 3.96 13.96
CA SER A 84 5.61 3.68 12.90
C SER A 84 5.05 2.70 11.87
N GLY A 85 4.46 3.24 10.81
CA GLY A 85 4.28 2.55 9.52
C GLY A 85 3.68 1.14 9.56
N VAL A 86 2.63 0.90 10.35
CA VAL A 86 2.01 -0.43 10.41
C VAL A 86 1.25 -0.74 9.13
N ARG A 87 1.54 -1.91 8.57
CA ARG A 87 0.84 -2.39 7.38
C ARG A 87 -0.63 -2.65 7.68
N PRO A 88 -1.54 -2.24 6.79
CA PRO A 88 -2.95 -2.54 6.94
C PRO A 88 -3.17 -4.05 7.10
N ARG A 89 -3.99 -4.44 8.06
CA ARG A 89 -4.44 -5.82 8.26
C ARG A 89 -5.90 -5.93 7.84
N ILE A 90 -6.19 -6.93 7.03
CA ILE A 90 -7.53 -7.15 6.55
C ILE A 90 -8.18 -8.24 7.39
N MET A 91 -9.34 -7.94 7.93
CA MET A 91 -10.16 -8.85 8.70
C MET A 91 -11.49 -9.08 7.96
N LEU A 92 -11.93 -10.32 7.89
CA LEU A 92 -13.24 -10.72 7.40
C LEU A 92 -13.85 -11.67 8.43
N ASP A 93 -15.01 -11.31 8.96
CA ASP A 93 -15.71 -12.07 10.03
C ASP A 93 -14.78 -12.43 11.20
N GLY A 94 -13.96 -11.49 11.64
CA GLY A 94 -12.99 -11.66 12.73
C GLY A 94 -11.71 -12.42 12.35
N HIS A 95 -11.63 -13.00 11.16
CA HIS A 95 -10.46 -13.73 10.69
C HIS A 95 -9.54 -12.87 9.83
N ARG A 96 -8.22 -12.95 10.09
CA ARG A 96 -7.23 -12.24 9.30
C ARG A 96 -7.05 -12.90 7.94
N LEU A 97 -7.20 -12.13 6.87
CA LEU A 97 -6.88 -12.58 5.52
C LEU A 97 -5.36 -12.53 5.26
N ALA A 98 -4.85 -13.56 4.58
CA ALA A 98 -3.46 -13.62 4.12
C ALA A 98 -3.30 -12.78 2.83
N TYR A 99 -3.36 -11.46 2.98
CA TYR A 99 -3.29 -10.51 1.87
C TYR A 99 -2.41 -9.32 2.29
N SER A 100 -1.48 -8.93 1.44
CA SER A 100 -0.67 -7.73 1.65
C SER A 100 -1.34 -6.57 0.94
N LEU A 101 -1.62 -5.50 1.68
CA LEU A 101 -2.29 -4.29 1.21
C LEU A 101 -1.44 -3.07 1.55
N SER A 102 -1.38 -2.12 0.65
CA SER A 102 -0.82 -0.78 0.89
C SER A 102 -1.72 0.28 0.28
N ILE A 103 -1.87 1.40 0.96
CA ILE A 103 -2.72 2.52 0.57
C ILE A 103 -1.89 3.79 0.68
N SER A 104 -1.96 4.63 -0.33
CA SER A 104 -1.45 6.00 -0.29
C SER A 104 -2.46 6.95 -0.92
N HIS A 105 -2.44 8.20 -0.51
CA HIS A 105 -3.38 9.20 -1.02
C HIS A 105 -2.76 10.61 -1.02
N THR A 106 -3.22 11.42 -1.93
CA THR A 106 -3.12 12.87 -1.88
C THR A 106 -4.44 13.47 -1.40
N CYS A 107 -4.62 14.78 -1.49
CA CYS A 107 -5.91 15.41 -1.20
C CYS A 107 -6.98 15.09 -2.25
N ASP A 108 -6.61 14.63 -3.44
CA ASP A 108 -7.52 14.50 -4.59
C ASP A 108 -7.65 13.06 -5.11
N ALA A 109 -6.69 12.18 -4.77
CA ALA A 109 -6.65 10.83 -5.31
C ALA A 109 -6.09 9.79 -4.33
N VAL A 110 -6.35 8.54 -4.65
CA VAL A 110 -5.92 7.37 -3.86
C VAL A 110 -5.28 6.35 -4.78
N LEU A 111 -4.17 5.78 -4.32
CA LEU A 111 -3.51 4.61 -4.89
C LEU A 111 -3.55 3.45 -3.90
N VAL A 112 -3.99 2.31 -4.37
CA VAL A 112 -4.03 1.07 -3.59
C VAL A 112 -3.31 -0.03 -4.33
N GLY A 113 -2.48 -0.76 -3.61
CA GLY A 113 -1.84 -1.98 -4.12
C GLY A 113 -2.13 -3.16 -3.22
N GLY A 114 -2.26 -4.34 -3.83
CA GLY A 114 -2.54 -5.56 -3.10
C GLY A 114 -1.94 -6.81 -3.74
N THR A 115 -1.63 -7.82 -2.92
CA THR A 115 -1.20 -9.15 -3.38
C THR A 115 -1.53 -10.23 -2.35
N ASN A 116 -1.94 -11.40 -2.85
CA ASN A 116 -2.11 -12.62 -2.06
C ASN A 116 -0.91 -13.57 -2.16
N ARG A 117 0.16 -13.18 -2.86
CA ARG A 117 1.35 -14.01 -3.02
C ARG A 117 2.05 -14.21 -1.68
N PHE A 118 2.28 -15.47 -1.36
CA PHE A 118 2.97 -15.84 -0.13
C PHE A 118 4.41 -15.29 -0.10
N GLY A 119 4.79 -14.71 1.05
CA GLY A 119 6.14 -14.16 1.22
C GLY A 119 6.39 -12.83 0.50
N VAL A 120 5.44 -12.32 -0.26
CA VAL A 120 5.53 -11.00 -0.91
C VAL A 120 4.84 -9.94 -0.04
N SER A 121 5.53 -8.86 0.19
CA SER A 121 4.94 -7.62 0.72
C SER A 121 5.08 -6.50 -0.29
N LEU A 122 4.18 -5.54 -0.24
CA LEU A 122 4.20 -4.40 -1.14
C LEU A 122 4.01 -3.09 -0.38
N GLY A 123 4.49 -2.02 -0.99
CA GLY A 123 4.20 -0.65 -0.61
C GLY A 123 3.84 0.15 -1.86
N VAL A 124 2.88 1.04 -1.73
CA VAL A 124 2.57 2.04 -2.75
C VAL A 124 2.70 3.41 -2.16
N ASP A 125 3.10 4.36 -3.00
CA ASP A 125 3.06 5.76 -2.63
C ASP A 125 2.54 6.63 -3.76
N LEU A 126 1.88 7.73 -3.40
CA LEU A 126 1.28 8.71 -4.30
C LEU A 126 1.62 10.10 -3.79
N VAL A 127 2.32 10.86 -4.60
CA VAL A 127 2.82 12.20 -4.27
C VAL A 127 2.37 13.18 -5.33
N ARG A 128 1.84 14.34 -4.90
CA ARG A 128 1.53 15.41 -5.85
C ARG A 128 2.82 15.98 -6.46
N MET A 129 2.84 16.10 -7.79
CA MET A 129 3.93 16.78 -8.49
C MET A 129 3.90 18.25 -8.12
N ARG A 130 4.86 18.65 -7.33
CA ARG A 130 5.12 20.04 -6.94
C ARG A 130 6.62 20.23 -6.78
N THR A 131 7.07 21.43 -6.96
CA THR A 131 8.45 21.79 -6.65
C THR A 131 8.66 21.64 -5.14
N LEU A 132 9.48 20.68 -4.75
CA LEU A 132 9.95 20.52 -3.38
C LEU A 132 11.24 21.33 -3.24
N GLY A 133 11.28 22.22 -2.26
CA GLY A 133 12.42 23.14 -2.11
C GLY A 133 13.72 22.43 -1.73
N ALA A 134 14.86 23.07 -1.98
CA ALA A 134 16.19 22.55 -1.68
C ALA A 134 16.39 22.12 -0.21
N ALA A 135 15.66 22.71 0.73
CA ALA A 135 15.70 22.31 2.13
C ALA A 135 15.10 20.91 2.33
N PHE A 136 14.02 20.56 1.60
CA PHE A 136 13.43 19.22 1.61
C PHE A 136 14.42 18.21 1.04
N GLU A 137 14.99 18.49 -0.13
CA GLU A 137 16.00 17.64 -0.78
C GLU A 137 17.14 17.32 0.18
N ARG A 138 17.79 18.37 0.74
CA ARG A 138 18.91 18.19 1.70
C ARG A 138 18.54 17.37 2.95
N SER A 139 17.28 17.46 3.40
CA SER A 139 16.85 16.75 4.61
C SER A 139 16.57 15.27 4.37
N TRP A 140 16.06 14.92 3.19
CA TRP A 140 15.44 13.62 2.95
C TRP A 140 16.14 12.74 1.91
N LEU A 141 16.90 13.33 0.98
CA LEU A 141 17.65 12.60 -0.02
C LEU A 141 19.11 12.37 0.46
N THR A 142 19.73 11.31 -0.09
CA THR A 142 21.19 11.10 0.05
C THR A 142 21.93 11.99 -0.93
N GLU A 143 23.24 12.15 -0.73
CA GLU A 143 24.07 12.92 -1.66
C GLU A 143 24.10 12.29 -3.06
N THR A 144 24.09 10.96 -3.12
CA THR A 144 24.05 10.20 -4.38
C THR A 144 22.74 10.47 -5.15
N GLU A 145 21.62 10.46 -4.45
CA GLU A 145 20.30 10.76 -5.05
C GLU A 145 20.22 12.20 -5.55
N SER A 146 20.72 13.16 -4.75
CA SER A 146 20.77 14.56 -5.15
C SER A 146 21.72 14.81 -6.34
N ALA A 147 22.86 14.11 -6.38
CA ALA A 147 23.78 14.19 -7.52
C ALA A 147 23.14 13.63 -8.80
N PHE A 148 22.42 12.49 -8.69
CA PHE A 148 21.68 11.89 -9.81
C PHE A 148 20.61 12.86 -10.34
N LEU A 149 19.82 13.49 -9.46
CA LEU A 149 18.79 14.45 -9.87
C LEU A 149 19.37 15.63 -10.65
N ARG A 150 20.48 16.21 -10.19
CA ARG A 150 21.14 17.32 -10.92
C ARG A 150 21.63 16.96 -12.31
N GLN A 151 21.88 15.66 -12.58
CA GLN A 151 22.28 15.17 -13.89
C GLN A 151 21.11 14.80 -14.79
N ASN A 152 19.89 14.66 -14.23
CA ASN A 152 18.71 14.16 -14.90
C ASN A 152 17.47 15.03 -14.58
N GLU A 153 17.63 16.34 -14.51
CA GLU A 153 16.58 17.30 -14.08
C GLU A 153 15.32 17.25 -14.97
N ASP A 154 15.49 16.95 -16.25
CA ASP A 154 14.39 16.89 -17.21
C ASP A 154 13.52 15.63 -17.05
N ASP A 155 14.11 14.52 -16.58
CA ASP A 155 13.47 13.21 -16.52
C ASP A 155 12.93 12.85 -15.14
N MET A 156 13.59 13.31 -14.07
CA MET A 156 13.32 12.92 -12.70
C MET A 156 13.25 14.13 -11.76
N THR A 157 12.38 14.03 -10.77
CA THR A 157 12.20 15.05 -9.76
C THR A 157 12.42 14.53 -8.34
N VAL A 158 12.54 15.43 -7.37
CA VAL A 158 12.58 15.08 -5.94
C VAL A 158 11.32 14.29 -5.53
N ALA A 159 10.16 14.60 -6.14
CA ALA A 159 8.92 13.89 -5.87
C ALA A 159 8.97 12.42 -6.34
N ASP A 160 9.64 12.13 -7.46
CA ASP A 160 9.83 10.75 -7.94
C ASP A 160 10.66 9.94 -6.95
N ILE A 161 11.82 10.46 -6.51
CA ILE A 161 12.67 9.79 -5.52
C ILE A 161 11.92 9.61 -4.19
N TRP A 162 11.20 10.63 -3.74
CA TRP A 162 10.42 10.56 -2.51
C TRP A 162 9.35 9.47 -2.56
N ALA A 163 8.54 9.43 -3.61
CA ALA A 163 7.52 8.40 -3.80
C ALA A 163 8.14 6.99 -3.80
N MET A 164 9.28 6.81 -4.47
CA MET A 164 10.00 5.54 -4.49
C MET A 164 10.47 5.13 -3.09
N LYS A 165 11.05 6.06 -2.30
CA LYS A 165 11.54 5.79 -0.94
C LYS A 165 10.39 5.38 -0.02
N GLU A 166 9.26 6.09 -0.04
CA GLU A 166 8.08 5.74 0.75
C GLU A 166 7.49 4.39 0.34
N ALA A 167 7.38 4.11 -0.95
CA ALA A 167 6.89 2.82 -1.43
C ALA A 167 7.80 1.67 -0.97
N VAL A 168 9.13 1.84 -1.07
CA VAL A 168 10.11 0.85 -0.57
C VAL A 168 9.96 0.66 0.92
N PHE A 169 9.93 1.74 1.71
CA PHE A 169 9.75 1.64 3.14
C PHE A 169 8.48 0.86 3.52
N LYS A 170 7.33 1.22 2.94
CA LYS A 170 6.05 0.53 3.16
C LYS A 170 6.12 -0.96 2.80
N ALA A 171 6.93 -1.34 1.82
CA ALA A 171 7.14 -2.75 1.44
C ALA A 171 8.05 -3.51 2.40
N VAL A 172 9.11 -2.88 2.92
CA VAL A 172 10.23 -3.58 3.60
C VAL A 172 10.16 -3.52 5.11
N HIS A 173 9.70 -2.38 5.72
CA HIS A 173 9.77 -2.12 7.15
C HIS A 173 9.15 -3.25 8.01
N ARG A 174 9.63 -3.39 9.25
CA ARG A 174 9.16 -4.41 10.21
C ARG A 174 8.46 -3.80 11.44
N GLY A 175 8.19 -2.49 11.42
CA GLY A 175 7.59 -1.73 12.50
C GLY A 175 8.42 -0.53 12.97
N GLU A 176 9.61 -0.34 12.39
CA GLU A 176 10.44 0.85 12.64
C GLU A 176 9.84 2.10 12.01
N SER A 177 10.23 3.25 12.52
CA SER A 177 9.84 4.56 11.97
C SER A 177 10.51 4.82 10.63
N PHE A 178 9.84 5.57 9.76
CA PHE A 178 10.40 5.97 8.48
C PHE A 178 11.55 6.97 8.67
N ALA A 179 12.73 6.55 8.28
CA ALA A 179 13.92 7.38 8.16
C ALA A 179 14.30 7.45 6.68
N PRO A 180 13.94 8.51 5.95
CA PRO A 180 14.07 8.54 4.48
C PRO A 180 15.49 8.26 3.97
N ARG A 181 16.51 8.73 4.66
CA ARG A 181 17.91 8.44 4.29
C ARG A 181 18.35 6.99 4.53
N SER A 182 17.57 6.20 5.28
CA SER A 182 17.82 4.76 5.40
C SER A 182 17.41 3.97 4.16
N VAL A 183 16.60 4.56 3.29
CA VAL A 183 16.26 4.06 1.97
C VAL A 183 17.06 4.85 0.95
N GLU A 184 17.88 4.21 0.15
CA GLU A 184 18.62 4.83 -0.94
C GLU A 184 18.23 4.18 -2.26
N ILE A 185 17.92 5.01 -3.25
CA ILE A 185 17.53 4.60 -4.58
C ILE A 185 18.65 4.96 -5.55
N LEU A 186 19.28 3.95 -6.11
CA LEU A 186 20.32 4.11 -7.12
C LEU A 186 19.71 3.76 -8.49
N LEU A 187 19.67 4.75 -9.36
CA LEU A 187 19.20 4.60 -10.74
C LEU A 187 20.43 4.41 -11.64
N GLU A 188 20.59 3.21 -12.13
CA GLU A 188 21.71 2.77 -12.95
C GLU A 188 21.20 2.39 -14.36
N PRO A 189 22.03 2.42 -15.41
CA PRO A 189 21.61 2.02 -16.77
C PRO A 189 21.04 0.61 -16.82
N GLU A 190 21.49 -0.29 -15.95
CA GLU A 190 21.04 -1.68 -15.84
C GLU A 190 19.74 -1.83 -15.04
N GLY A 191 19.25 -0.75 -14.43
CA GLY A 191 18.02 -0.72 -13.64
C GLY A 191 18.16 -0.08 -12.27
N THR A 192 17.10 -0.16 -11.49
CA THR A 192 17.03 0.45 -10.17
C THR A 192 17.55 -0.49 -9.09
N THR A 193 18.53 -0.03 -8.33
CA THR A 193 19.04 -0.71 -7.13
C THR A 193 18.50 -0.01 -5.89
N VAL A 194 18.04 -0.78 -4.93
CA VAL A 194 17.48 -0.28 -3.66
C VAL A 194 18.38 -0.71 -2.52
N HIS A 195 18.82 0.23 -1.70
CA HIS A 195 19.44 -0.04 -0.41
C HIS A 195 18.49 0.30 0.74
N TYR A 196 18.45 -0.55 1.75
CA TYR A 196 17.68 -0.31 2.97
C TYR A 196 18.57 -0.57 4.19
N HIS A 197 18.81 0.48 4.99
CA HIS A 197 19.83 0.45 6.06
C HIS A 197 21.17 -0.12 5.58
N GLY A 198 21.66 0.35 4.45
CA GLY A 198 22.91 -0.07 3.82
C GLY A 198 22.91 -1.46 3.19
N ARG A 199 21.80 -2.20 3.27
CA ARG A 199 21.69 -3.53 2.65
C ARG A 199 21.14 -3.43 1.24
N ASN A 200 21.84 -3.98 0.27
CA ASN A 200 21.36 -4.08 -1.10
C ASN A 200 20.19 -5.06 -1.20
N LEU A 201 19.09 -4.60 -1.80
CA LEU A 201 17.87 -5.36 -2.00
C LEU A 201 17.60 -5.70 -3.46
N ARG A 202 18.57 -5.56 -4.37
CA ARG A 202 18.41 -5.71 -5.83
C ARG A 202 17.65 -6.99 -6.23
N ASP A 203 17.96 -8.12 -5.60
CA ASP A 203 17.34 -9.41 -5.94
C ASP A 203 15.98 -9.64 -5.30
N ARG A 204 15.58 -8.78 -4.37
CA ARG A 204 14.41 -8.99 -3.51
C ARG A 204 13.38 -7.88 -3.58
N CYS A 205 13.76 -6.70 -4.04
CA CYS A 205 12.90 -5.56 -4.21
C CYS A 205 12.74 -5.25 -5.70
N ARG A 206 11.52 -5.07 -6.14
CA ARG A 206 11.20 -4.54 -7.47
C ARG A 206 10.45 -3.24 -7.26
N LEU A 207 10.92 -2.20 -7.94
CA LEU A 207 10.42 -0.84 -7.83
C LEU A 207 9.99 -0.35 -9.20
N ARG A 208 8.85 0.35 -9.25
CA ARG A 208 8.38 1.06 -10.43
C ARG A 208 7.81 2.40 -10.03
N VAL A 209 8.01 3.38 -10.86
CA VAL A 209 7.48 4.73 -10.72
C VAL A 209 6.86 5.15 -12.07
N TRP A 210 5.79 5.94 -12.01
CA TRP A 210 5.13 6.52 -13.17
C TRP A 210 4.35 7.76 -12.78
N ARG A 211 3.94 8.55 -13.76
CA ARG A 211 3.17 9.78 -13.55
C ARG A 211 1.71 9.54 -13.93
N LEU A 212 0.80 10.01 -13.09
CA LEU A 212 -0.64 9.94 -13.26
C LEU A 212 -1.21 11.35 -13.09
N GLY A 213 -1.54 12.01 -14.22
CA GLY A 213 -1.98 13.40 -14.18
C GLY A 213 -0.93 14.30 -13.49
N GLY A 214 -1.32 14.99 -12.43
CA GLY A 214 -0.45 15.86 -11.62
C GLY A 214 0.26 15.14 -10.46
N GLU A 215 0.37 13.81 -10.48
CA GLU A 215 0.89 13.01 -9.37
C GLU A 215 1.97 12.03 -9.83
N VAL A 216 2.87 11.71 -8.91
CA VAL A 216 3.85 10.63 -9.02
C VAL A 216 3.33 9.45 -8.22
N ALA A 217 3.26 8.30 -8.86
CA ALA A 217 2.90 7.03 -8.24
C ALA A 217 4.10 6.09 -8.23
N ALA A 218 4.34 5.44 -7.10
CA ALA A 218 5.37 4.42 -6.96
C ALA A 218 4.81 3.13 -6.37
N VAL A 219 5.36 1.99 -6.79
CA VAL A 219 5.11 0.68 -6.20
C VAL A 219 6.40 -0.06 -5.97
N ALA A 220 6.57 -0.61 -4.78
CA ALA A 220 7.63 -1.54 -4.44
C ALA A 220 7.04 -2.88 -4.01
N THR A 221 7.59 -3.97 -4.53
CA THR A 221 7.31 -5.33 -4.04
C THR A 221 8.57 -5.91 -3.43
N TYR A 222 8.42 -6.59 -2.30
CA TYR A 222 9.55 -7.15 -1.56
C TYR A 222 9.32 -8.63 -1.22
N GLN A 223 10.26 -9.49 -1.67
CA GLN A 223 10.26 -10.92 -1.37
C GLN A 223 10.96 -11.19 -0.04
N ARG A 224 10.24 -11.74 0.93
CA ARG A 224 10.79 -12.13 2.24
C ARG A 224 11.52 -13.47 2.14
N LEU A 225 12.74 -13.54 2.70
CA LEU A 225 13.46 -14.80 2.82
C LEU A 225 12.80 -15.71 3.89
N GLY A 226 12.81 -17.02 3.64
CA GLY A 226 12.38 -18.02 4.64
C GLY A 226 10.88 -18.11 4.90
N ALA A 227 10.06 -17.37 4.13
CA ALA A 227 8.63 -17.57 4.17
C ALA A 227 8.31 -18.94 3.59
N ARG A 228 8.04 -19.93 4.46
CA ARG A 228 7.47 -21.22 4.03
C ARG A 228 5.95 -21.14 4.08
N PRO A 229 5.22 -21.66 3.08
CA PRO A 229 3.77 -21.79 3.19
C PRO A 229 3.47 -22.59 4.45
N ARG A 230 2.64 -22.04 5.35
CA ARG A 230 2.08 -22.87 6.41
C ARG A 230 1.18 -23.89 5.72
N PRO A 231 1.33 -25.20 5.98
CA PRO A 231 0.41 -26.18 5.43
C PRO A 231 -1.00 -25.81 5.91
N HIS A 232 -1.92 -25.69 4.97
CA HIS A 232 -3.33 -25.53 5.28
C HIS A 232 -3.77 -26.75 6.08
N ASN A 233 -3.99 -26.56 7.37
CA ASN A 233 -4.53 -27.60 8.25
C ASN A 233 -6.04 -27.73 7.94
N ASN A 234 -6.34 -28.37 6.81
CA ASN A 234 -7.69 -28.66 6.37
C ASN A 234 -8.18 -29.94 7.11
N LYS A 235 -8.22 -29.86 8.45
CA LYS A 235 -8.97 -30.83 9.24
C LYS A 235 -10.46 -30.49 9.08
N ARG A 236 -11.05 -30.89 7.96
CA ARG A 236 -12.47 -31.18 7.92
C ARG A 236 -12.68 -32.42 8.80
N SER A 237 -13.16 -32.19 10.01
CA SER A 237 -13.79 -33.28 10.78
C SER A 237 -15.06 -33.66 10.03
N VAL A 238 -14.96 -34.72 9.25
CA VAL A 238 -16.14 -35.43 8.78
C VAL A 238 -16.67 -36.19 10.01
N SER A 239 -17.64 -35.56 10.68
CA SER A 239 -18.45 -36.26 11.69
C SER A 239 -19.41 -37.15 10.93
N SER A 240 -19.06 -38.44 10.81
CA SER A 240 -19.95 -39.48 10.34
C SER A 240 -21.00 -39.74 11.43
N ALA A 241 -22.18 -39.12 11.24
CA ALA A 241 -23.38 -39.57 11.96
C ALA A 241 -23.77 -40.95 11.40
N ILE A 242 -23.46 -42.00 12.15
CA ILE A 242 -24.01 -43.35 11.94
C ILE A 242 -25.45 -43.33 12.46
N LEU A 243 -26.39 -43.36 11.53
CA LEU A 243 -27.77 -43.78 11.81
C LEU A 243 -27.77 -45.31 11.82
N THR A 244 -28.14 -45.89 12.93
CA THR A 244 -28.52 -47.30 13.04
C THR A 244 -29.98 -47.43 13.43
N PRO A 245 -30.67 -48.50 13.05
CA PRO A 245 -32.08 -48.62 12.71
C PRO A 245 -33.07 -48.54 13.87
#